data_6efce21cf8365cb09e4b1228d0c38b77
#
_entry.id   6efce21cf8365cb09e4b1228d0c38b77
#
_cell.length_a   1.000
_cell.length_b   1.000
_cell.length_c   1.000
_cell.angle_alpha   90.00
_cell.angle_beta   90.00
_cell.angle_gamma   90.00
#
_symmetry.space_group_name_H-M   'P 1'
#
loop_
_entity.id
_entity.type
_entity.pdbx_description
1 polymer ?
#
loop_
_entity_poly.entity_id
_entity_poly.type
_entity_poly.pdbx_seq_one_letter_code
_entity_poly.pdbx_strand_id
1 'polypeptide(L)'
;RALATELGIARSTAVLAAGQLVAEGYAEGRPGAGLFVPRHLPERALQLPAPRRVPPRRPPSPPAPWPPFSVGALDPGLFPHDAWARLLQRGWRAHGADLLLRPDPLGWAPLRAAIARHLGEWRGIECDPACVVVTAGVADATALVASCGFRPGDHVVVEDPGYAAISEELLRCGLRPVPVRVDADGLDAARLPASRAARRARGAFVTPARQHPLGGAMPVARRLALLDWARRADGLVVEDEFDGEYRYAGAPLPALTSLDREGRVVHAGSFSQVLSRSLRLGYLVLPPALADVARARMRGRPAAASVVAQPALAEFIASGDFAAHVRRTRRIYARRLDALLAAGRAWSGLLDIEPTDCGLHVVVRLGARMPAGTSDREVAAAALQAGIAATPLSASHVLAPRRQGLLLGFAGFPEDVLVAAMDRLGRVAEGLARRARRRSA
;
A
#
# COMPACT_ATOMS: atom_id res chain seq x y z
N ARG A 1 -55.53 9.59 6.61
CA ARG A 1 -55.73 9.16 8.01
C ARG A 1 -56.09 7.69 8.08
N ALA A 2 -57.12 7.22 7.34
CA ALA A 2 -57.56 5.83 7.35
C ALA A 2 -56.41 4.83 7.12
N LEU A 3 -55.56 5.04 6.08
CA LEU A 3 -54.41 4.17 5.78
C LEU A 3 -53.42 4.08 6.93
N ALA A 4 -53.13 5.19 7.61
CA ALA A 4 -52.18 5.21 8.75
C ALA A 4 -52.75 4.41 9.94
N THR A 5 -54.05 4.48 10.16
CA THR A 5 -54.76 3.71 11.19
C THR A 5 -54.79 2.23 10.85
N GLU A 6 -55.10 1.88 9.60
CA GLU A 6 -55.15 0.49 9.11
C GLU A 6 -53.81 -0.22 9.17
N LEU A 7 -52.69 0.51 8.84
CA LEU A 7 -51.36 -0.02 8.86
C LEU A 7 -50.68 0.10 10.23
N GLY A 8 -51.30 0.71 11.23
CA GLY A 8 -50.72 0.90 12.58
C GLY A 8 -49.48 1.78 12.62
N ILE A 9 -49.31 2.71 11.67
CA ILE A 9 -48.13 3.58 11.55
C ILE A 9 -48.48 5.05 11.84
N ALA A 10 -47.46 5.86 12.15
CA ALA A 10 -47.60 7.30 12.33
C ALA A 10 -48.10 7.97 11.04
N ARG A 11 -49.04 8.96 11.22
CA ARG A 11 -49.60 9.71 10.08
C ARG A 11 -48.51 10.36 9.20
N SER A 12 -47.47 10.88 9.79
CA SER A 12 -46.33 11.47 9.06
C SER A 12 -45.65 10.45 8.17
N THR A 13 -45.44 9.23 8.64
CA THR A 13 -44.86 8.12 7.87
C THR A 13 -45.72 7.75 6.67
N ALA A 14 -47.05 7.65 6.88
CA ALA A 14 -47.97 7.38 5.78
C ALA A 14 -48.02 8.51 4.74
N VAL A 15 -47.89 9.77 5.15
CA VAL A 15 -47.83 10.93 4.24
C VAL A 15 -46.54 10.92 3.44
N LEU A 16 -45.37 10.64 4.06
CA LEU A 16 -44.08 10.53 3.38
C LEU A 16 -44.09 9.40 2.35
N ALA A 17 -44.56 8.22 2.73
CA ALA A 17 -44.69 7.07 1.82
C ALA A 17 -45.63 7.37 0.64
N ALA A 18 -46.75 8.01 0.90
CA ALA A 18 -47.68 8.44 -0.14
C ALA A 18 -47.05 9.48 -1.09
N GLY A 19 -46.33 10.45 -0.55
CA GLY A 19 -45.58 11.45 -1.34
C GLY A 19 -44.52 10.81 -2.22
N GLN A 20 -43.83 9.80 -1.72
CA GLN A 20 -42.83 9.04 -2.48
C GLN A 20 -43.47 8.26 -3.62
N LEU A 21 -44.59 7.55 -3.37
CA LEU A 21 -45.33 6.84 -4.40
C LEU A 21 -45.86 7.77 -5.50
N VAL A 22 -46.25 8.99 -5.15
CA VAL A 22 -46.65 10.00 -6.13
C VAL A 22 -45.46 10.49 -6.95
N ALA A 23 -44.33 10.78 -6.28
CA ALA A 23 -43.08 11.22 -6.95
C ALA A 23 -42.52 10.15 -7.91
N GLU A 24 -42.64 8.90 -7.56
CA GLU A 24 -42.21 7.74 -8.36
C GLU A 24 -43.25 7.32 -9.44
N GLY A 25 -44.43 7.97 -9.47
CA GLY A 25 -45.48 7.70 -10.47
C GLY A 25 -46.37 6.46 -10.18
N TYR A 26 -46.25 5.86 -9.01
CA TYR A 26 -47.10 4.72 -8.59
C TYR A 26 -48.46 5.14 -8.02
N ALA A 27 -48.60 6.41 -7.68
CA ALA A 27 -49.85 6.98 -7.21
C ALA A 27 -50.10 8.37 -7.82
N GLU A 28 -51.38 8.74 -7.97
CA GLU A 28 -51.87 10.06 -8.36
C GLU A 28 -52.69 10.67 -7.24
N GLY A 29 -52.35 11.89 -6.80
CA GLY A 29 -53.14 12.64 -5.85
C GLY A 29 -54.28 13.39 -6.58
N ARG A 30 -55.56 13.19 -6.18
CA ARG A 30 -56.68 13.97 -6.68
C ARG A 30 -57.20 14.86 -5.57
N PRO A 31 -57.26 16.19 -5.76
CA PRO A 31 -57.77 17.11 -4.74
C PRO A 31 -59.17 16.71 -4.28
N GLY A 32 -59.32 16.54 -2.96
CA GLY A 32 -60.61 16.15 -2.34
C GLY A 32 -60.99 14.68 -2.46
N ALA A 33 -60.35 13.87 -3.29
CA ALA A 33 -60.71 12.46 -3.55
C ALA A 33 -59.68 11.44 -3.06
N GLY A 34 -58.47 11.87 -2.71
CA GLY A 34 -57.42 10.97 -2.17
C GLY A 34 -56.35 10.55 -3.15
N LEU A 35 -55.70 9.40 -2.87
CA LEU A 35 -54.67 8.78 -3.69
C LEU A 35 -55.27 7.65 -4.53
N PHE A 36 -54.91 7.61 -5.81
CA PHE A 36 -55.32 6.62 -6.79
C PHE A 36 -54.12 5.97 -7.45
N VAL A 37 -54.27 4.71 -7.87
CA VAL A 37 -53.29 4.04 -8.71
C VAL A 37 -53.51 4.49 -10.14
N PRO A 38 -52.50 5.02 -10.85
CA PRO A 38 -52.62 5.45 -12.24
C PRO A 38 -52.86 4.24 -13.15
N ARG A 39 -53.57 4.47 -14.28
CA ARG A 39 -53.87 3.42 -15.29
C ARG A 39 -52.60 2.79 -15.88
N HIS A 40 -51.53 3.54 -15.96
CA HIS A 40 -50.23 3.10 -16.48
C HIS A 40 -49.18 3.28 -15.38
N LEU A 41 -48.72 2.17 -14.82
CA LEU A 41 -47.60 2.18 -13.85
C LEU A 41 -46.27 2.29 -14.57
N PRO A 42 -45.27 2.99 -14.00
CA PRO A 42 -43.93 3.17 -14.61
C PRO A 42 -43.26 1.85 -15.00
N GLU A 43 -43.52 0.78 -14.27
CA GLU A 43 -42.88 -0.53 -14.49
C GLU A 43 -43.62 -1.44 -15.48
N ARG A 44 -44.79 -1.02 -16.03
CA ARG A 44 -45.48 -1.83 -17.04
C ARG A 44 -44.70 -2.00 -18.34
N ALA A 45 -43.65 -1.19 -18.55
CA ALA A 45 -42.69 -1.34 -19.65
C ALA A 45 -41.57 -2.39 -19.36
N LEU A 46 -41.40 -2.78 -18.10
CA LEU A 46 -40.41 -3.75 -17.67
C LEU A 46 -41.14 -4.99 -17.12
N GLN A 47 -41.59 -5.87 -17.98
CA GLN A 47 -42.01 -7.22 -17.59
C GLN A 47 -40.75 -8.00 -17.16
N LEU A 48 -40.20 -7.64 -16.00
CA LEU A 48 -39.16 -8.44 -15.39
C LEU A 48 -39.79 -9.70 -14.85
N PRO A 49 -39.29 -10.90 -15.22
CA PRO A 49 -39.76 -12.15 -14.60
C PRO A 49 -39.59 -12.03 -13.09
N ALA A 50 -40.54 -12.55 -12.33
CA ALA A 50 -40.50 -12.52 -10.88
C ALA A 50 -39.13 -12.91 -10.36
N PRO A 51 -38.51 -12.12 -9.48
CA PRO A 51 -37.15 -12.37 -9.05
C PRO A 51 -37.08 -13.77 -8.43
N ARG A 52 -36.23 -14.62 -9.01
CA ARG A 52 -35.95 -15.94 -8.46
C ARG A 52 -35.49 -15.74 -7.03
N ARG A 53 -36.22 -16.24 -6.05
CA ARG A 53 -35.78 -16.18 -4.66
C ARG A 53 -34.43 -16.90 -4.55
N VAL A 54 -33.35 -16.13 -4.57
CA VAL A 54 -32.04 -16.63 -4.20
C VAL A 54 -32.05 -16.75 -2.68
N PRO A 55 -31.87 -17.95 -2.10
CA PRO A 55 -31.81 -18.07 -0.65
C PRO A 55 -30.72 -17.12 -0.11
N PRO A 56 -30.99 -16.41 1.00
CA PRO A 56 -30.05 -15.48 1.55
C PRO A 56 -28.74 -16.24 1.85
N ARG A 57 -27.65 -15.88 1.17
CA ARG A 57 -26.32 -16.33 1.57
C ARG A 57 -26.06 -15.77 2.96
N ARG A 58 -25.58 -16.63 3.86
CA ARG A 58 -25.13 -16.21 5.17
C ARG A 58 -24.20 -15.00 4.97
N PRO A 59 -24.46 -13.86 5.61
CA PRO A 59 -23.57 -12.71 5.46
C PRO A 59 -22.15 -13.14 5.82
N PRO A 60 -21.13 -12.72 5.07
CA PRO A 60 -19.76 -13.02 5.42
C PRO A 60 -19.50 -12.52 6.85
N SER A 61 -18.88 -13.34 7.67
CA SER A 61 -18.43 -12.89 8.98
C SER A 61 -17.60 -11.62 8.83
N PRO A 62 -17.73 -10.65 9.74
CA PRO A 62 -16.85 -9.48 9.71
C PRO A 62 -15.39 -9.94 9.64
N PRO A 63 -14.53 -9.25 8.86
CA PRO A 63 -13.15 -9.64 8.75
C PRO A 63 -12.52 -9.69 10.15
N ALA A 64 -11.84 -10.80 10.45
CA ALA A 64 -11.14 -10.93 11.71
C ALA A 64 -10.06 -9.83 11.82
N PRO A 65 -9.81 -9.31 13.03
CA PRO A 65 -8.69 -8.38 13.24
C PRO A 65 -7.38 -8.97 12.71
N TRP A 66 -6.51 -8.12 12.23
CA TRP A 66 -5.17 -8.56 11.80
C TRP A 66 -4.47 -9.27 12.95
N PRO A 67 -3.98 -10.51 12.77
CA PRO A 67 -3.18 -11.17 13.80
C PRO A 67 -1.89 -10.37 14.08
N PRO A 68 -1.34 -10.41 15.30
CA PRO A 68 -0.07 -9.80 15.63
C PRO A 68 1.02 -10.20 14.62
N PHE A 69 1.93 -9.26 14.35
CA PHE A 69 3.02 -9.35 13.36
C PHE A 69 2.62 -9.33 11.89
N SER A 70 1.34 -9.08 11.55
CA SER A 70 0.95 -8.88 10.15
C SER A 70 1.74 -7.76 9.50
N VAL A 71 2.51 -8.08 8.47
CA VAL A 71 3.32 -7.09 7.73
C VAL A 71 2.41 -6.09 7.01
N GLY A 72 2.69 -4.80 7.21
CA GLY A 72 1.93 -3.70 6.65
C GLY A 72 0.60 -3.41 7.34
N ALA A 73 0.30 -4.06 8.48
CA ALA A 73 -0.75 -3.60 9.39
C ALA A 73 -0.32 -2.27 10.02
N LEU A 74 -1.24 -1.32 10.07
CA LEU A 74 -1.09 -0.07 10.80
C LEU A 74 -2.09 -0.04 11.96
N ASP A 75 -1.75 0.68 13.03
CA ASP A 75 -2.62 0.87 14.17
C ASP A 75 -3.71 1.91 13.82
N PRO A 76 -5.00 1.50 13.70
CA PRO A 76 -6.06 2.43 13.36
C PRO A 76 -6.28 3.51 14.43
N GLY A 77 -5.90 3.28 15.69
CA GLY A 77 -5.97 4.28 16.76
C GLY A 77 -4.98 5.44 16.60
N LEU A 78 -3.96 5.27 15.74
CA LEU A 78 -3.00 6.34 15.43
C LEU A 78 -3.46 7.23 14.26
N PHE A 79 -4.45 6.79 13.48
CA PHE A 79 -4.98 7.61 12.39
C PHE A 79 -5.63 8.90 12.96
N PRO A 80 -5.43 10.07 12.36
CA PRO A 80 -5.95 11.34 12.88
C PRO A 80 -7.42 11.56 12.51
N HIS A 81 -8.34 10.71 13.05
CA HIS A 81 -9.75 10.63 12.65
C HIS A 81 -10.46 11.97 12.62
N ASP A 82 -10.41 12.74 13.72
CA ASP A 82 -11.12 14.02 13.82
C ASP A 82 -10.57 15.10 12.90
N ALA A 83 -9.25 15.18 12.79
CA ALA A 83 -8.61 16.11 11.85
C ALA A 83 -8.96 15.76 10.41
N TRP A 84 -8.89 14.48 10.08
CA TRP A 84 -9.23 13.98 8.75
C TRP A 84 -10.69 14.22 8.36
N ALA A 85 -11.63 14.00 9.28
CA ALA A 85 -13.05 14.27 9.04
C ALA A 85 -13.32 15.76 8.77
N ARG A 86 -12.69 16.66 9.56
CA ARG A 86 -12.80 18.12 9.34
C ARG A 86 -12.21 18.54 7.99
N LEU A 87 -11.06 17.98 7.62
CA LEU A 87 -10.42 18.26 6.33
C LEU A 87 -11.25 17.80 5.14
N LEU A 88 -11.81 16.59 5.22
CA LEU A 88 -12.74 16.09 4.21
C LEU A 88 -13.95 17.01 4.03
N GLN A 89 -14.60 17.37 5.13
CA GLN A 89 -15.77 18.26 5.08
C GLN A 89 -15.42 19.62 4.47
N ARG A 90 -14.29 20.22 4.87
CA ARG A 90 -13.83 21.50 4.36
C ARG A 90 -13.48 21.46 2.88
N GLY A 91 -12.70 20.44 2.48
CA GLY A 91 -12.30 20.26 1.09
C GLY A 91 -13.51 20.10 0.15
N TRP A 92 -14.52 19.33 0.55
CA TRP A 92 -15.74 19.14 -0.24
C TRP A 92 -16.63 20.40 -0.30
N ARG A 93 -16.70 21.17 0.80
CA ARG A 93 -17.43 22.45 0.79
C ARG A 93 -16.77 23.48 -0.12
N ALA A 94 -15.44 23.51 -0.15
CA ALA A 94 -14.69 24.50 -0.94
C ALA A 94 -14.57 24.13 -2.42
N HIS A 95 -14.42 22.83 -2.75
CA HIS A 95 -14.00 22.38 -4.07
C HIS A 95 -14.91 21.32 -4.68
N GLY A 96 -16.05 20.96 -4.07
CA GLY A 96 -16.90 19.86 -4.50
C GLY A 96 -17.34 19.97 -5.95
N ALA A 97 -17.70 21.16 -6.43
CA ALA A 97 -18.09 21.39 -7.82
C ALA A 97 -16.95 21.06 -8.81
N ASP A 98 -15.73 21.56 -8.54
CA ASP A 98 -14.58 21.33 -9.40
C ASP A 98 -14.18 19.86 -9.48
N LEU A 99 -14.24 19.17 -8.30
CA LEU A 99 -13.94 17.74 -8.21
C LEU A 99 -14.91 16.87 -9.01
N LEU A 100 -16.18 17.26 -9.07
CA LEU A 100 -17.22 16.53 -9.78
C LEU A 100 -17.22 16.81 -11.28
N LEU A 101 -16.88 18.04 -11.70
CA LEU A 101 -17.02 18.46 -13.09
C LEU A 101 -15.84 18.04 -13.97
N ARG A 102 -14.61 18.19 -13.49
CA ARG A 102 -13.39 17.95 -14.30
C ARG A 102 -12.21 17.48 -13.44
N PRO A 103 -12.20 16.23 -12.98
CA PRO A 103 -11.03 15.71 -12.30
C PRO A 103 -9.83 15.66 -13.25
N ASP A 104 -8.70 16.30 -12.85
CA ASP A 104 -7.43 16.16 -13.58
C ASP A 104 -6.98 14.70 -13.49
N PRO A 105 -6.75 13.99 -14.60
CA PRO A 105 -6.30 12.59 -14.56
C PRO A 105 -4.95 12.41 -13.86
N LEU A 106 -4.11 13.45 -13.78
CA LEU A 106 -2.86 13.41 -13.01
C LEU A 106 -3.06 13.58 -11.51
N GLY A 107 -4.28 13.88 -11.06
CA GLY A 107 -4.64 14.16 -9.67
C GLY A 107 -4.82 15.65 -9.38
N TRP A 108 -5.45 15.94 -8.24
CA TRP A 108 -5.78 17.28 -7.78
C TRP A 108 -4.53 18.19 -7.73
N ALA A 109 -4.54 19.29 -8.51
CA ALA A 109 -3.35 20.13 -8.67
C ALA A 109 -2.77 20.67 -7.33
N PRO A 110 -3.58 21.12 -6.35
CA PRO A 110 -3.04 21.51 -5.05
C PRO A 110 -2.40 20.35 -4.28
N LEU A 111 -2.87 19.10 -4.44
CA LEU A 111 -2.20 17.94 -3.84
C LEU A 111 -0.84 17.70 -4.49
N ARG A 112 -0.75 17.77 -5.81
CA ARG A 112 0.53 17.63 -6.53
C ARG A 112 1.55 18.67 -6.08
N ALA A 113 1.11 19.92 -5.90
CA ALA A 113 1.95 21.01 -5.36
C ALA A 113 2.38 20.76 -3.91
N ALA A 114 1.48 20.26 -3.07
CA ALA A 114 1.79 19.93 -1.68
C ALA A 114 2.81 18.76 -1.60
N ILE A 115 2.66 17.73 -2.44
CA ILE A 115 3.62 16.61 -2.54
C ILE A 115 4.99 17.12 -2.99
N ALA A 116 5.08 17.92 -4.05
CA ALA A 116 6.35 18.44 -4.56
C ALA A 116 7.10 19.24 -3.49
N ARG A 117 6.41 20.13 -2.77
CA ARG A 117 7.00 20.89 -1.65
C ARG A 117 7.47 19.97 -0.52
N HIS A 118 6.64 19.01 -0.10
CA HIS A 118 6.99 18.06 0.95
C HIS A 118 8.25 17.27 0.60
N LEU A 119 8.37 16.81 -0.64
CA LEU A 119 9.54 16.08 -1.12
C LEU A 119 10.81 16.94 -1.15
N GLY A 120 10.69 18.22 -1.54
CA GLY A 120 11.80 19.17 -1.45
C GLY A 120 12.30 19.34 -0.02
N GLU A 121 11.40 19.55 0.93
CA GLU A 121 11.72 19.76 2.34
C GLU A 121 12.27 18.51 3.05
N TRP A 122 11.75 17.33 2.71
CA TRP A 122 12.05 16.08 3.43
C TRP A 122 13.08 15.18 2.78
N ARG A 123 13.14 15.18 1.43
CA ARG A 123 13.97 14.25 0.65
C ARG A 123 14.98 14.95 -0.25
N GLY A 124 14.93 16.28 -0.32
CA GLY A 124 15.76 17.03 -1.25
C GLY A 124 15.44 16.72 -2.71
N ILE A 125 14.19 16.32 -3.00
CA ILE A 125 13.72 16.06 -4.36
C ILE A 125 13.02 17.33 -4.85
N GLU A 126 13.73 18.11 -5.65
CA GLU A 126 13.16 19.27 -6.33
C GLU A 126 12.44 18.82 -7.60
N CYS A 127 11.15 19.07 -7.69
CA CYS A 127 10.35 18.71 -8.85
C CYS A 127 9.24 19.72 -9.12
N ASP A 128 8.91 19.90 -10.40
CA ASP A 128 7.73 20.65 -10.80
C ASP A 128 6.46 19.85 -10.40
N PRO A 129 5.45 20.48 -9.78
CA PRO A 129 4.14 19.84 -9.56
C PRO A 129 3.50 19.25 -10.82
N ALA A 130 3.85 19.74 -12.00
CA ALA A 130 3.43 19.17 -13.29
C ALA A 130 4.01 17.77 -13.56
N CYS A 131 5.13 17.43 -12.91
CA CYS A 131 5.75 16.11 -12.99
C CYS A 131 5.23 15.11 -11.92
N VAL A 132 4.38 15.58 -10.99
CA VAL A 132 3.77 14.73 -9.97
C VAL A 132 2.47 14.13 -10.50
N VAL A 133 2.30 12.83 -10.34
CA VAL A 133 1.07 12.10 -10.69
C VAL A 133 0.55 11.39 -9.44
N VAL A 134 -0.70 11.61 -9.08
CA VAL A 134 -1.36 10.90 -7.98
C VAL A 134 -1.84 9.53 -8.47
N THR A 135 -1.52 8.47 -7.74
CA THR A 135 -1.82 7.09 -8.11
C THR A 135 -2.67 6.39 -7.05
N ALA A 136 -3.36 5.31 -7.44
CA ALA A 136 -4.16 4.49 -6.54
C ALA A 136 -3.30 3.44 -5.77
N GLY A 137 -2.00 3.66 -5.67
CA GLY A 137 -1.03 2.80 -4.99
C GLY A 137 -0.07 2.12 -5.96
N VAL A 138 0.77 1.21 -5.45
CA VAL A 138 1.92 0.65 -6.17
C VAL A 138 1.58 -0.06 -7.49
N ALA A 139 0.47 -0.80 -7.55
CA ALA A 139 0.08 -1.47 -8.79
C ALA A 139 -0.24 -0.48 -9.90
N ASP A 140 -1.05 0.55 -9.60
CA ASP A 140 -1.38 1.61 -10.53
C ASP A 140 -0.14 2.42 -10.94
N ALA A 141 0.73 2.76 -9.97
CA ALA A 141 2.00 3.43 -10.23
C ALA A 141 2.89 2.60 -11.17
N THR A 142 3.03 1.29 -10.90
CA THR A 142 3.82 0.36 -11.74
C THR A 142 3.24 0.26 -13.15
N ALA A 143 1.91 0.12 -13.28
CA ALA A 143 1.23 0.04 -14.57
C ALA A 143 1.40 1.33 -15.39
N LEU A 144 1.30 2.50 -14.73
CA LEU A 144 1.51 3.78 -15.40
C LEU A 144 2.94 3.92 -15.92
N VAL A 145 3.94 3.66 -15.07
CA VAL A 145 5.35 3.68 -15.47
C VAL A 145 5.61 2.67 -16.58
N ALA A 146 5.09 1.44 -16.46
CA ALA A 146 5.21 0.41 -17.47
C ALA A 146 4.68 0.89 -18.83
N SER A 147 3.51 1.53 -18.83
CA SER A 147 2.88 2.00 -20.06
C SER A 147 3.60 3.19 -20.71
N CYS A 148 4.26 4.05 -19.91
CA CYS A 148 4.91 5.27 -20.39
C CYS A 148 6.38 5.07 -20.75
N GLY A 149 7.10 4.26 -19.96
CA GLY A 149 8.56 4.12 -20.02
C GLY A 149 9.06 2.89 -20.77
N PHE A 150 8.18 1.92 -21.09
CA PHE A 150 8.59 0.62 -21.65
C PHE A 150 7.71 0.17 -22.82
N ARG A 151 8.22 -0.84 -23.54
CA ARG A 151 7.49 -1.55 -24.60
C ARG A 151 7.19 -2.99 -24.15
N PRO A 152 6.08 -3.60 -24.59
CA PRO A 152 5.82 -5.01 -24.35
C PRO A 152 7.01 -5.87 -24.73
N GLY A 153 7.40 -6.80 -23.84
CA GLY A 153 8.56 -7.67 -24.01
C GLY A 153 9.89 -7.12 -23.47
N ASP A 154 9.95 -5.85 -23.04
CA ASP A 154 11.15 -5.29 -22.41
C ASP A 154 11.48 -6.00 -21.12
N HIS A 155 12.79 -6.18 -20.87
CA HIS A 155 13.29 -6.75 -19.64
C HIS A 155 13.46 -5.63 -18.61
N VAL A 156 13.00 -5.90 -17.39
CA VAL A 156 13.07 -4.96 -16.26
C VAL A 156 13.67 -5.68 -15.05
N VAL A 157 14.78 -5.17 -14.54
CA VAL A 157 15.42 -5.71 -13.34
C VAL A 157 14.53 -5.47 -12.12
N VAL A 158 14.39 -6.49 -11.29
CA VAL A 158 13.73 -6.43 -9.98
C VAL A 158 14.62 -7.05 -8.92
N GLU A 159 14.52 -6.57 -7.69
CA GLU A 159 15.27 -7.09 -6.55
C GLU A 159 14.82 -8.52 -6.17
N ASP A 160 15.75 -9.40 -5.75
CA ASP A 160 15.49 -10.73 -5.20
C ASP A 160 16.32 -10.98 -3.92
N PRO A 161 15.69 -11.03 -2.73
CA PRO A 161 14.24 -10.90 -2.51
C PRO A 161 13.75 -9.49 -2.79
N GLY A 162 12.47 -9.39 -3.17
CA GLY A 162 11.83 -8.12 -3.50
C GLY A 162 10.31 -8.15 -3.27
N TYR A 163 9.64 -7.07 -3.62
CA TYR A 163 8.20 -6.96 -3.49
C TYR A 163 7.49 -7.62 -4.68
N ALA A 164 6.91 -8.80 -4.44
CA ALA A 164 6.32 -9.64 -5.48
C ALA A 164 5.25 -8.92 -6.33
N ALA A 165 4.47 -8.02 -5.73
CA ALA A 165 3.41 -7.29 -6.44
C ALA A 165 3.93 -6.43 -7.60
N ILE A 166 5.18 -5.92 -7.52
CA ILE A 166 5.82 -5.20 -8.64
C ILE A 166 6.05 -6.17 -9.81
N SER A 167 6.66 -7.32 -9.55
CA SER A 167 6.91 -8.34 -10.59
C SER A 167 5.62 -8.83 -11.25
N GLU A 168 4.59 -9.06 -10.45
CA GLU A 168 3.27 -9.49 -10.94
C GLU A 168 2.65 -8.42 -11.84
N GLU A 169 2.74 -7.14 -11.46
CA GLU A 169 2.18 -6.05 -12.25
C GLU A 169 2.97 -5.83 -13.54
N LEU A 170 4.30 -5.91 -13.51
CA LEU A 170 5.13 -5.86 -14.71
C LEU A 170 4.76 -6.96 -15.70
N LEU A 171 4.51 -8.20 -15.22
CA LEU A 171 4.04 -9.31 -16.06
C LEU A 171 2.66 -9.01 -16.66
N ARG A 172 1.71 -8.45 -15.89
CA ARG A 172 0.39 -8.04 -16.42
C ARG A 172 0.51 -6.98 -17.50
N CYS A 173 1.51 -6.09 -17.39
CA CYS A 173 1.82 -5.08 -18.40
C CYS A 173 2.57 -5.65 -19.61
N GLY A 174 2.83 -6.95 -19.68
CA GLY A 174 3.54 -7.60 -20.78
C GLY A 174 5.07 -7.41 -20.76
N LEU A 175 5.63 -6.97 -19.63
CA LEU A 175 7.07 -6.83 -19.42
C LEU A 175 7.66 -8.13 -18.88
N ARG A 176 8.99 -8.22 -18.88
CA ARG A 176 9.74 -9.39 -18.42
C ARG A 176 10.57 -9.04 -17.19
N PRO A 177 10.06 -9.27 -15.96
CA PRO A 177 10.85 -9.08 -14.75
C PRO A 177 12.09 -9.99 -14.76
N VAL A 178 13.24 -9.41 -14.43
CA VAL A 178 14.52 -10.11 -14.32
C VAL A 178 14.97 -10.03 -12.87
N PRO A 179 14.74 -11.07 -12.04
CA PRO A 179 15.15 -11.05 -10.66
C PRO A 179 16.68 -11.05 -10.55
N VAL A 180 17.21 -10.13 -9.75
CA VAL A 180 18.64 -10.00 -9.46
C VAL A 180 18.84 -10.00 -7.95
N ARG A 181 19.72 -10.88 -7.46
CA ARG A 181 20.01 -10.98 -6.05
C ARG A 181 20.54 -9.69 -5.48
N VAL A 182 19.98 -9.32 -4.34
CA VAL A 182 20.49 -8.24 -3.50
C VAL A 182 21.31 -8.81 -2.33
N ASP A 183 22.18 -7.98 -1.78
CA ASP A 183 22.90 -8.24 -0.53
C ASP A 183 22.46 -7.22 0.55
N ALA A 184 23.25 -7.08 1.63
CA ALA A 184 22.95 -6.15 2.72
C ALA A 184 22.86 -4.68 2.26
N ASP A 185 23.54 -4.34 1.16
CA ASP A 185 23.57 -3.00 0.56
C ASP A 185 22.58 -2.84 -0.61
N GLY A 186 21.67 -3.78 -0.83
CA GLY A 186 20.68 -3.75 -1.89
C GLY A 186 21.20 -4.23 -3.25
N LEU A 187 20.64 -3.73 -4.34
CA LEU A 187 21.01 -4.10 -5.71
C LEU A 187 22.43 -3.63 -6.04
N ASP A 188 23.24 -4.54 -6.60
CA ASP A 188 24.56 -4.23 -7.12
C ASP A 188 24.53 -4.14 -8.66
N ALA A 189 24.63 -2.92 -9.19
CA ALA A 189 24.62 -2.68 -10.63
C ALA A 189 25.79 -3.36 -11.36
N ALA A 190 26.92 -3.62 -10.68
CA ALA A 190 28.07 -4.33 -11.26
C ALA A 190 27.75 -5.80 -11.59
N ARG A 191 26.73 -6.38 -10.97
CA ARG A 191 26.29 -7.76 -11.24
C ARG A 191 25.32 -7.87 -12.42
N LEU A 192 24.73 -6.78 -12.91
CA LEU A 192 23.76 -6.80 -14.00
C LEU A 192 24.34 -7.40 -15.31
N PRO A 193 25.60 -7.15 -15.70
CA PRO A 193 26.19 -7.75 -16.88
C PRO A 193 26.35 -9.28 -16.81
N ALA A 194 26.31 -9.90 -15.63
CA ALA A 194 26.49 -11.34 -15.46
C ALA A 194 25.34 -12.17 -16.09
N SER A 195 24.14 -11.61 -16.19
CA SER A 195 22.98 -12.25 -16.80
C SER A 195 22.69 -11.72 -18.19
N ARG A 196 22.46 -12.59 -19.19
CA ARG A 196 22.06 -12.19 -20.54
C ARG A 196 20.74 -11.39 -20.53
N ALA A 197 19.81 -11.76 -19.67
CA ALA A 197 18.53 -11.06 -19.53
C ALA A 197 18.72 -9.67 -18.91
N ALA A 198 19.53 -9.55 -17.85
CA ALA A 198 19.83 -8.28 -17.21
C ALA A 198 20.63 -7.32 -18.12
N ARG A 199 21.49 -7.83 -19.01
CA ARG A 199 22.15 -7.01 -20.03
C ARG A 199 21.19 -6.39 -21.05
N ARG A 200 20.00 -6.96 -21.23
CA ARG A 200 18.96 -6.46 -22.13
C ARG A 200 17.92 -5.60 -21.40
N ALA A 201 18.11 -5.41 -20.10
CA ALA A 201 17.12 -4.68 -19.32
C ALA A 201 17.10 -3.19 -19.73
N ARG A 202 15.90 -2.67 -19.85
CA ARG A 202 15.58 -1.28 -20.14
C ARG A 202 15.17 -0.50 -18.90
N GLY A 203 15.15 -1.15 -17.73
CA GLY A 203 14.87 -0.49 -16.48
C GLY A 203 15.14 -1.37 -15.27
N ALA A 204 15.05 -0.75 -14.10
CA ALA A 204 15.18 -1.43 -12.81
C ALA A 204 14.17 -0.84 -11.82
N PHE A 205 13.50 -1.71 -11.04
CA PHE A 205 12.72 -1.33 -9.88
C PHE A 205 13.53 -1.66 -8.62
N VAL A 206 13.79 -0.66 -7.79
CA VAL A 206 14.66 -0.77 -6.60
C VAL A 206 14.05 -0.05 -5.40
N THR A 207 14.41 -0.49 -4.20
CA THR A 207 14.01 0.12 -2.93
C THR A 207 15.25 0.65 -2.17
N PRO A 208 15.91 1.71 -2.68
CA PRO A 208 17.26 2.11 -2.24
C PRO A 208 17.28 2.79 -0.86
N ALA A 209 16.17 3.38 -0.42
CA ALA A 209 16.08 3.99 0.91
C ALA A 209 16.01 2.92 2.01
N ARG A 210 15.31 1.82 1.73
CA ARG A 210 15.18 0.65 2.57
C ARG A 210 14.81 -0.56 1.71
N GLN A 211 15.77 -1.46 1.52
CA GLN A 211 15.55 -2.65 0.69
C GLN A 211 14.40 -3.51 1.23
N HIS A 212 13.42 -3.80 0.40
CA HIS A 212 12.31 -4.69 0.77
C HIS A 212 12.62 -6.14 0.39
N PRO A 213 12.54 -7.08 1.34
CA PRO A 213 12.15 -6.94 2.74
C PRO A 213 13.32 -6.86 3.73
N LEU A 214 14.58 -6.87 3.30
CA LEU A 214 15.74 -7.08 4.16
C LEU A 214 16.09 -5.87 5.05
N GLY A 215 15.65 -4.66 4.70
CA GLY A 215 15.84 -3.46 5.52
C GLY A 215 17.13 -2.68 5.27
N GLY A 216 18.07 -3.21 4.49
CA GLY A 216 19.32 -2.52 4.15
C GLY A 216 19.09 -1.24 3.33
N ALA A 217 19.93 -0.23 3.51
CA ALA A 217 19.90 0.99 2.70
C ALA A 217 21.04 0.98 1.68
N MET A 218 20.74 1.30 0.42
CA MET A 218 21.72 1.32 -0.67
C MET A 218 22.71 2.47 -0.46
N PRO A 219 24.03 2.20 -0.31
CA PRO A 219 25.06 3.23 -0.18
C PRO A 219 25.12 4.14 -1.40
N VAL A 220 25.61 5.38 -1.21
CA VAL A 220 25.70 6.38 -2.28
C VAL A 220 26.50 5.86 -3.48
N ALA A 221 27.61 5.15 -3.25
CA ALA A 221 28.42 4.57 -4.33
C ALA A 221 27.60 3.63 -5.23
N ARG A 222 26.74 2.78 -4.67
CA ARG A 222 25.85 1.90 -5.45
C ARG A 222 24.74 2.66 -6.17
N ARG A 223 24.22 3.74 -5.57
CA ARG A 223 23.26 4.64 -6.24
C ARG A 223 23.86 5.26 -7.49
N LEU A 224 25.08 5.80 -7.38
CA LEU A 224 25.80 6.36 -8.52
C LEU A 224 26.11 5.31 -9.60
N ALA A 225 26.52 4.10 -9.19
CA ALA A 225 26.75 3.00 -10.12
C ALA A 225 25.46 2.56 -10.85
N LEU A 226 24.32 2.59 -10.17
CA LEU A 226 23.02 2.28 -10.77
C LEU A 226 22.58 3.37 -11.75
N LEU A 227 22.80 4.65 -11.45
CA LEU A 227 22.54 5.76 -12.37
C LEU A 227 23.44 5.67 -13.61
N ASP A 228 24.73 5.35 -13.44
CA ASP A 228 25.64 5.13 -14.56
C ASP A 228 25.24 3.92 -15.43
N TRP A 229 24.74 2.85 -14.81
CA TRP A 229 24.16 1.74 -15.56
C TRP A 229 22.93 2.20 -16.36
N ALA A 230 22.01 2.94 -15.74
CA ALA A 230 20.81 3.44 -16.41
C ALA A 230 21.15 4.31 -17.63
N ARG A 231 22.17 5.18 -17.49
CA ARG A 231 22.69 6.00 -18.59
C ARG A 231 23.20 5.14 -19.74
N ARG A 232 24.08 4.14 -19.45
CA ARG A 232 24.67 3.25 -20.47
C ARG A 232 23.66 2.34 -21.15
N ALA A 233 22.65 1.89 -20.41
CA ALA A 233 21.62 1.01 -20.93
C ALA A 233 20.49 1.75 -21.65
N ASP A 234 20.52 3.08 -21.66
CA ASP A 234 19.40 3.94 -22.04
C ASP A 234 18.11 3.49 -21.34
N GLY A 235 18.24 3.25 -20.03
CA GLY A 235 17.23 2.64 -19.19
C GLY A 235 16.61 3.61 -18.19
N LEU A 236 15.50 3.20 -17.59
CA LEU A 236 14.75 3.91 -16.57
C LEU A 236 14.91 3.20 -15.21
N VAL A 237 15.13 3.95 -14.14
CA VAL A 237 15.11 3.41 -12.78
C VAL A 237 13.86 3.87 -12.06
N VAL A 238 13.16 2.96 -11.40
CA VAL A 238 12.04 3.29 -10.50
C VAL A 238 12.52 3.10 -9.08
N GLU A 239 12.61 4.19 -8.35
CA GLU A 239 12.90 4.24 -6.92
C GLU A 239 11.59 4.14 -6.15
N ASP A 240 11.31 2.98 -5.55
CA ASP A 240 10.12 2.79 -4.71
C ASP A 240 10.46 3.08 -3.25
N GLU A 241 9.85 4.13 -2.70
CA GLU A 241 9.99 4.55 -1.31
C GLU A 241 8.65 4.40 -0.58
N PHE A 242 8.45 3.24 0.04
CA PHE A 242 7.16 2.85 0.64
C PHE A 242 7.02 3.16 2.13
N ASP A 243 8.14 3.33 2.89
CA ASP A 243 8.16 3.61 4.33
C ASP A 243 9.36 4.46 4.77
N GLY A 244 9.90 5.28 3.88
CA GLY A 244 11.09 6.10 4.09
C GLY A 244 10.97 7.15 5.21
N GLU A 245 9.75 7.50 5.60
CA GLU A 245 9.47 8.39 6.73
C GLU A 245 9.85 7.78 8.08
N TYR A 246 9.95 6.45 8.19
CA TYR A 246 10.15 5.73 9.44
C TYR A 246 11.61 5.29 9.62
N ARG A 247 12.51 6.28 9.78
CA ARG A 247 13.88 6.07 10.21
C ARG A 247 14.01 6.45 11.68
N TYR A 248 14.54 5.54 12.48
CA TYR A 248 14.66 5.68 13.96
C TYR A 248 16.05 6.14 14.39
N ALA A 249 17.10 5.80 13.62
CA ALA A 249 18.47 6.20 13.86
C ALA A 249 19.19 6.58 12.57
N GLY A 250 20.26 7.39 12.69
CA GLY A 250 21.06 7.85 11.58
C GLY A 250 20.38 8.91 10.70
N ALA A 251 21.17 9.58 9.87
CA ALA A 251 20.66 10.52 8.87
C ALA A 251 20.11 9.76 7.65
N PRO A 252 19.03 10.25 7.01
CA PRO A 252 18.56 9.70 5.75
C PRO A 252 19.60 9.92 4.64
N LEU A 253 19.83 8.91 3.81
CA LEU A 253 20.62 9.06 2.59
C LEU A 253 19.83 9.86 1.55
N PRO A 254 20.51 10.64 0.67
CA PRO A 254 19.85 11.35 -0.43
C PRO A 254 19.04 10.36 -1.28
N ALA A 255 17.85 10.76 -1.73
CA ALA A 255 17.07 9.96 -2.66
C ALA A 255 17.88 9.71 -3.97
N LEU A 256 17.62 8.58 -4.64
CA LEU A 256 18.25 8.31 -5.92
C LEU A 256 17.85 9.39 -6.94
N THR A 257 16.58 9.79 -6.92
CA THR A 257 16.03 10.88 -7.74
C THR A 257 16.76 12.21 -7.52
N SER A 258 17.17 12.54 -6.29
CA SER A 258 17.92 13.78 -6.02
C SER A 258 19.36 13.76 -6.55
N LEU A 259 19.90 12.57 -6.85
CA LEU A 259 21.21 12.38 -7.46
C LEU A 259 21.16 12.32 -9.00
N ASP A 260 19.98 12.12 -9.57
CA ASP A 260 19.77 11.99 -11.01
C ASP A 260 19.85 13.35 -11.70
N ARG A 261 20.74 13.47 -12.66
CA ARG A 261 20.95 14.68 -13.47
C ARG A 261 20.47 14.52 -14.93
N GLU A 262 20.06 13.33 -15.31
CA GLU A 262 19.73 12.97 -16.69
C GLU A 262 18.25 12.66 -16.89
N GLY A 263 17.43 12.77 -15.85
CA GLY A 263 15.99 12.47 -15.93
C GLY A 263 15.70 10.99 -16.20
N ARG A 264 16.42 10.08 -15.53
CA ARG A 264 16.28 8.64 -15.69
C ARG A 264 15.64 7.96 -14.48
N VAL A 265 15.32 8.71 -13.43
CA VAL A 265 14.72 8.15 -12.23
C VAL A 265 13.28 8.60 -12.10
N VAL A 266 12.38 7.64 -11.92
CA VAL A 266 11.02 7.83 -11.44
C VAL A 266 11.02 7.57 -9.94
N HIS A 267 10.56 8.53 -9.14
CA HIS A 267 10.34 8.31 -7.72
C HIS A 267 8.88 7.92 -7.47
N ALA A 268 8.67 6.82 -6.78
CA ALA A 268 7.36 6.34 -6.36
C ALA A 268 7.23 6.42 -4.84
N GLY A 269 6.18 7.07 -4.36
CA GLY A 269 5.89 7.18 -2.94
C GLY A 269 4.46 6.79 -2.61
N SER A 270 4.19 6.48 -1.34
CA SER A 270 2.90 5.98 -0.90
C SER A 270 2.47 6.54 0.45
N PHE A 271 1.20 6.93 0.55
CA PHE A 271 0.59 7.29 1.83
C PHE A 271 0.01 6.09 2.59
N SER A 272 0.07 4.89 1.98
CA SER A 272 -0.53 3.67 2.53
C SER A 272 0.12 3.21 3.83
N GLN A 273 1.44 3.40 3.98
CA GLN A 273 2.18 3.01 5.18
C GLN A 273 2.25 4.13 6.23
N VAL A 274 1.93 5.36 5.84
CA VAL A 274 1.98 6.52 6.74
C VAL A 274 0.61 6.83 7.32
N LEU A 275 -0.44 6.74 6.52
CA LEU A 275 -1.81 7.06 6.92
C LEU A 275 -2.71 5.83 6.94
N SER A 276 -3.08 5.32 5.77
CA SER A 276 -3.94 4.14 5.64
C SER A 276 -3.92 3.57 4.24
N ARG A 277 -3.89 2.24 4.14
CA ARG A 277 -4.08 1.50 2.88
C ARG A 277 -5.44 1.75 2.24
N SER A 278 -6.46 2.05 3.05
CA SER A 278 -7.82 2.29 2.58
C SER A 278 -7.98 3.59 1.81
N LEU A 279 -7.06 4.55 1.99
CA LEU A 279 -7.08 5.80 1.23
C LEU A 279 -6.76 5.58 -0.25
N ARG A 280 -6.01 4.52 -0.58
CA ARG A 280 -5.62 4.20 -1.96
C ARG A 280 -4.98 5.40 -2.66
N LEU A 281 -4.04 6.07 -1.98
CA LEU A 281 -3.29 7.22 -2.50
C LEU A 281 -1.80 6.95 -2.42
N GLY A 282 -1.15 7.16 -3.55
CA GLY A 282 0.29 7.20 -3.73
C GLY A 282 0.62 8.26 -4.76
N TYR A 283 1.87 8.38 -5.14
CA TYR A 283 2.29 9.34 -6.15
C TYR A 283 3.53 8.84 -6.90
N LEU A 284 3.71 9.39 -8.09
CA LEU A 284 4.94 9.31 -8.87
C LEU A 284 5.48 10.72 -9.07
N VAL A 285 6.79 10.86 -9.02
CA VAL A 285 7.52 12.00 -9.59
C VAL A 285 8.20 11.49 -10.86
N LEU A 286 7.76 11.98 -11.99
CA LEU A 286 8.25 11.58 -13.30
C LEU A 286 9.29 12.58 -13.83
N PRO A 287 10.33 12.12 -14.53
CA PRO A 287 11.13 13.03 -15.36
C PRO A 287 10.24 13.83 -16.31
N PRO A 288 10.57 15.09 -16.63
CA PRO A 288 9.70 15.96 -17.45
C PRO A 288 9.23 15.32 -18.76
N ALA A 289 10.14 14.71 -19.51
CA ALA A 289 9.78 14.05 -20.77
C ALA A 289 8.79 12.88 -20.57
N LEU A 290 8.93 12.12 -19.47
CA LEU A 290 8.01 11.02 -19.15
C LEU A 290 6.66 11.55 -18.63
N ALA A 291 6.67 12.68 -17.92
CA ALA A 291 5.46 13.36 -17.45
C ALA A 291 4.58 13.81 -18.62
N ASP A 292 5.17 14.31 -19.70
CA ASP A 292 4.44 14.66 -20.91
C ASP A 292 3.80 13.44 -21.59
N VAL A 293 4.53 12.34 -21.66
CA VAL A 293 4.00 11.05 -22.17
C VAL A 293 2.85 10.57 -21.29
N ALA A 294 3.00 10.61 -19.95
CA ALA A 294 1.96 10.22 -19.02
C ALA A 294 0.70 11.08 -19.19
N ARG A 295 0.86 12.40 -19.26
CA ARG A 295 -0.23 13.36 -19.50
C ARG A 295 -0.98 13.05 -20.80
N ALA A 296 -0.24 12.78 -21.88
CA ALA A 296 -0.83 12.43 -23.17
C ALA A 296 -1.62 11.11 -23.10
N ARG A 297 -1.08 10.09 -22.43
CA ARG A 297 -1.72 8.77 -22.27
C ARG A 297 -2.95 8.78 -21.36
N MET A 298 -2.94 9.63 -20.35
CA MET A 298 -4.05 9.75 -19.39
C MET A 298 -5.15 10.69 -19.91
N ARG A 299 -4.91 11.44 -20.97
CA ARG A 299 -5.92 12.32 -21.57
C ARG A 299 -7.14 11.52 -22.01
N GLY A 300 -8.31 11.92 -21.51
CA GLY A 300 -9.59 11.25 -21.80
C GLY A 300 -9.79 9.92 -21.09
N ARG A 301 -8.89 9.51 -20.19
CA ARG A 301 -9.05 8.34 -19.33
C ARG A 301 -9.47 8.77 -17.91
N PRO A 302 -10.32 7.99 -17.22
CA PRO A 302 -10.60 8.26 -15.82
C PRO A 302 -9.33 8.07 -15.00
N ALA A 303 -9.09 8.94 -14.00
CA ALA A 303 -8.03 8.77 -13.03
C ALA A 303 -8.30 7.50 -12.20
N ALA A 304 -7.28 6.68 -11.96
CA ALA A 304 -7.39 5.51 -11.10
C ALA A 304 -7.50 5.90 -9.62
N ALA A 305 -6.79 6.95 -9.20
CA ALA A 305 -6.85 7.48 -7.84
C ALA A 305 -8.13 8.31 -7.62
N SER A 306 -8.90 7.95 -6.59
CA SER A 306 -10.09 8.71 -6.20
C SER A 306 -9.74 10.15 -5.83
N VAL A 307 -10.49 11.11 -6.36
CA VAL A 307 -10.33 12.54 -6.01
C VAL A 307 -10.92 12.90 -4.65
N VAL A 308 -11.76 12.03 -4.07
CA VAL A 308 -12.54 12.30 -2.84
C VAL A 308 -11.69 12.77 -1.67
N ALA A 309 -10.55 12.12 -1.44
CA ALA A 309 -9.67 12.41 -0.32
C ALA A 309 -8.50 13.36 -0.67
N GLN A 310 -8.33 13.71 -1.93
CA GLN A 310 -7.16 14.49 -2.37
C GLN A 310 -7.12 15.91 -1.80
N PRO A 311 -8.23 16.67 -1.72
CA PRO A 311 -8.21 17.99 -1.08
C PRO A 311 -7.85 17.93 0.40
N ALA A 312 -8.38 16.94 1.12
CA ALA A 312 -8.07 16.74 2.54
C ALA A 312 -6.59 16.44 2.75
N LEU A 313 -6.02 15.56 1.91
CA LEU A 313 -4.60 15.22 1.98
C LEU A 313 -3.71 16.41 1.60
N ALA A 314 -4.09 17.19 0.60
CA ALA A 314 -3.36 18.41 0.22
C ALA A 314 -3.27 19.39 1.38
N GLU A 315 -4.39 19.65 2.05
CA GLU A 315 -4.43 20.54 3.20
C GLU A 315 -3.69 19.95 4.41
N PHE A 316 -3.81 18.64 4.66
CA PHE A 316 -3.10 17.93 5.73
C PHE A 316 -1.57 18.04 5.59
N ILE A 317 -1.07 17.96 4.35
CA ILE A 317 0.35 18.17 4.06
C ILE A 317 0.70 19.67 4.24
N ALA A 318 -0.10 20.57 3.65
CA ALA A 318 0.19 21.99 3.59
C ALA A 318 0.14 22.69 4.96
N SER A 319 -0.72 22.21 5.88
CA SER A 319 -0.82 22.73 7.24
C SER A 319 0.35 22.29 8.15
N GLY A 320 1.15 21.31 7.74
CA GLY A 320 2.19 20.69 8.56
C GLY A 320 1.68 19.58 9.49
N ASP A 321 0.37 19.29 9.48
CA ASP A 321 -0.24 18.23 10.29
C ASP A 321 0.27 16.84 9.88
N PHE A 322 0.53 16.63 8.57
CA PHE A 322 1.15 15.42 8.07
C PHE A 322 2.54 15.20 8.68
N ALA A 323 3.39 16.21 8.68
CA ALA A 323 4.73 16.14 9.28
C ALA A 323 4.65 15.91 10.80
N ALA A 324 3.69 16.53 11.49
CA ALA A 324 3.44 16.30 12.92
C ALA A 324 2.98 14.85 13.18
N HIS A 325 2.09 14.30 12.34
CA HIS A 325 1.64 12.93 12.40
C HIS A 325 2.82 11.95 12.23
N VAL A 326 3.66 12.13 11.21
CA VAL A 326 4.86 11.31 10.97
C VAL A 326 5.79 11.34 12.19
N ARG A 327 6.09 12.53 12.75
CA ARG A 327 6.94 12.64 13.94
C ARG A 327 6.37 11.93 15.15
N ARG A 328 5.04 12.00 15.36
CA ARG A 328 4.35 11.32 16.45
C ARG A 328 4.40 9.79 16.28
N THR A 329 4.01 9.29 15.12
CA THR A 329 3.98 7.84 14.83
C THR A 329 5.37 7.23 14.82
N ARG A 330 6.39 7.95 14.32
CA ARG A 330 7.79 7.51 14.38
C ARG A 330 8.26 7.24 15.82
N ARG A 331 7.93 8.13 16.77
CA ARG A 331 8.27 7.92 18.19
C ARG A 331 7.56 6.71 18.79
N ILE A 332 6.31 6.47 18.41
CA ILE A 332 5.53 5.32 18.88
C ILE A 332 6.13 4.04 18.29
N TYR A 333 6.41 4.02 17.00
CA TYR A 333 6.97 2.84 16.34
C TYR A 333 8.39 2.52 16.81
N ALA A 334 9.20 3.52 17.16
CA ALA A 334 10.50 3.30 17.79
C ALA A 334 10.36 2.53 19.12
N ARG A 335 9.43 2.94 20.02
CA ARG A 335 9.17 2.21 21.28
C ARG A 335 8.67 0.78 21.04
N ARG A 336 7.79 0.58 20.04
CA ARG A 336 7.30 -0.75 19.65
C ARG A 336 8.43 -1.65 19.16
N LEU A 337 9.35 -1.09 18.35
CA LEU A 337 10.56 -1.80 17.92
C LEU A 337 11.42 -2.19 19.12
N ASP A 338 11.70 -1.25 20.03
CA ASP A 338 12.50 -1.51 21.24
C ASP A 338 11.89 -2.62 22.11
N ALA A 339 10.57 -2.59 22.32
CA ALA A 339 9.86 -3.62 23.06
C ALA A 339 9.97 -4.99 22.37
N LEU A 340 9.82 -5.05 21.04
CA LEU A 340 9.97 -6.29 20.27
C LEU A 340 11.40 -6.83 20.34
N LEU A 341 12.41 -5.97 20.19
CA LEU A 341 13.82 -6.36 20.29
C LEU A 341 14.15 -6.90 21.69
N ALA A 342 13.64 -6.25 22.73
CA ALA A 342 13.83 -6.69 24.11
C ALA A 342 13.20 -8.07 24.35
N ALA A 343 11.96 -8.29 23.92
CA ALA A 343 11.26 -9.58 24.02
C ALA A 343 11.96 -10.68 23.22
N GLY A 344 12.51 -10.34 22.04
CA GLY A 344 13.21 -11.28 21.17
C GLY A 344 14.47 -11.87 21.79
N ARG A 345 15.15 -11.17 22.71
CA ARG A 345 16.38 -11.63 23.36
C ARG A 345 16.21 -12.97 24.09
N ALA A 346 15.04 -13.21 24.69
CA ALA A 346 14.73 -14.46 25.38
C ALA A 346 14.73 -15.68 24.43
N TRP A 347 14.56 -15.46 23.17
CA TRP A 347 14.43 -16.49 22.14
C TRP A 347 15.65 -16.60 21.21
N SER A 348 16.73 -15.90 21.56
CA SER A 348 17.99 -15.92 20.77
C SER A 348 18.50 -17.35 20.59
N GLY A 349 19.02 -17.60 19.40
CA GLY A 349 19.47 -18.92 18.95
C GLY A 349 18.33 -19.80 18.39
N LEU A 350 17.06 -19.55 18.70
CA LEU A 350 15.92 -20.11 17.98
C LEU A 350 15.42 -19.14 16.94
N LEU A 351 15.24 -17.89 17.33
CA LEU A 351 14.73 -16.78 16.53
C LEU A 351 15.64 -15.57 16.77
N ASP A 352 16.46 -15.23 15.80
CA ASP A 352 17.40 -14.12 15.89
C ASP A 352 16.88 -12.93 15.11
N ILE A 353 16.43 -11.88 15.82
CA ILE A 353 15.97 -10.64 15.17
C ILE A 353 17.17 -9.88 14.61
N GLU A 354 17.13 -9.53 13.33
CA GLU A 354 18.17 -8.72 12.71
C GLU A 354 18.02 -7.25 13.14
N PRO A 355 19.12 -6.57 13.46
CA PRO A 355 19.08 -5.15 13.78
C PRO A 355 18.48 -4.34 12.63
N THR A 356 17.64 -3.38 12.96
CA THR A 356 17.11 -2.41 12.01
C THR A 356 16.98 -1.04 12.66
N ASP A 357 17.26 0.00 11.90
CA ASP A 357 17.12 1.39 12.31
C ASP A 357 15.99 2.11 11.54
N CYS A 358 15.20 1.36 10.77
CA CYS A 358 14.13 1.92 9.96
C CYS A 358 13.02 0.90 9.62
N GLY A 359 11.89 1.42 9.13
CA GLY A 359 10.76 0.65 8.60
C GLY A 359 9.78 0.16 9.64
N LEU A 360 8.82 -0.66 9.20
CA LEU A 360 7.64 -1.08 9.97
C LEU A 360 7.58 -2.59 10.24
N HIS A 361 8.63 -3.32 9.87
CA HIS A 361 8.80 -4.75 10.15
C HIS A 361 10.27 -5.07 10.41
N VAL A 362 10.52 -6.17 11.08
CA VAL A 362 11.84 -6.74 11.29
C VAL A 362 12.00 -8.05 10.54
N VAL A 363 13.25 -8.41 10.22
CA VAL A 363 13.63 -9.74 9.74
C VAL A 363 14.08 -10.57 10.93
N VAL A 364 13.60 -11.80 11.02
CA VAL A 364 13.99 -12.78 12.03
C VAL A 364 14.60 -13.98 11.33
N ARG A 365 15.86 -14.27 11.61
CA ARG A 365 16.52 -15.50 11.14
C ARG A 365 16.13 -16.69 12.01
N LEU A 366 16.04 -17.86 11.41
CA LEU A 366 16.03 -19.11 12.15
C LEU A 366 17.43 -19.36 12.72
N GLY A 367 17.55 -19.37 14.04
CA GLY A 367 18.83 -19.45 14.74
C GLY A 367 19.40 -20.86 14.77
N ALA A 368 20.65 -21.00 15.23
CA ALA A 368 21.39 -22.27 15.24
C ALA A 368 20.76 -23.37 16.13
N ARG A 369 19.88 -23.02 17.06
CA ARG A 369 19.13 -23.99 17.89
C ARG A 369 17.92 -24.59 17.16
N MET A 370 17.52 -24.04 16.04
CA MET A 370 16.51 -24.65 15.16
C MET A 370 17.13 -25.86 14.45
N PRO A 371 16.40 -26.99 14.34
CA PRO A 371 16.88 -28.16 13.63
C PRO A 371 17.23 -27.86 12.17
N ALA A 372 18.30 -28.48 11.69
CA ALA A 372 18.65 -28.38 10.28
C ALA A 372 17.48 -28.86 9.39
N GLY A 373 17.21 -28.13 8.33
CA GLY A 373 16.10 -28.42 7.41
C GLY A 373 14.73 -27.85 7.82
N THR A 374 14.60 -27.21 9.01
CA THR A 374 13.37 -26.49 9.35
C THR A 374 13.18 -25.32 8.41
N SER A 375 12.05 -25.29 7.70
CA SER A 375 11.73 -24.17 6.79
C SER A 375 10.99 -23.05 7.52
N ASP A 376 11.17 -21.81 7.06
CA ASP A 376 10.42 -20.66 7.56
C ASP A 376 8.91 -20.79 7.31
N ARG A 377 8.51 -21.52 6.26
CA ARG A 377 7.10 -21.82 5.96
C ARG A 377 6.47 -22.71 7.03
N GLU A 378 7.20 -23.72 7.54
CA GLU A 378 6.73 -24.56 8.64
C GLU A 378 6.55 -23.75 9.93
N VAL A 379 7.51 -22.87 10.26
CA VAL A 379 7.42 -21.99 11.42
C VAL A 379 6.24 -21.02 11.26
N ALA A 380 6.07 -20.40 10.09
CA ALA A 380 4.98 -19.49 9.82
C ALA A 380 3.60 -20.16 9.89
N ALA A 381 3.48 -21.39 9.36
CA ALA A 381 2.23 -22.15 9.44
C ALA A 381 1.87 -22.50 10.90
N ALA A 382 2.85 -22.93 11.70
CA ALA A 382 2.64 -23.21 13.12
C ALA A 382 2.33 -21.92 13.93
N ALA A 383 2.96 -20.79 13.57
CA ALA A 383 2.67 -19.49 14.17
C ALA A 383 1.23 -19.04 13.88
N LEU A 384 0.75 -19.24 12.64
CA LEU A 384 -0.62 -18.90 12.27
C LEU A 384 -1.65 -19.71 13.07
N GLN A 385 -1.40 -20.99 13.33
CA GLN A 385 -2.22 -21.82 14.22
C GLN A 385 -2.26 -21.28 15.66
N ALA A 386 -1.19 -20.60 16.10
CA ALA A 386 -1.12 -19.92 17.38
C ALA A 386 -1.67 -18.47 17.34
N GLY A 387 -2.32 -18.05 16.24
CA GLY A 387 -2.89 -16.71 16.08
C GLY A 387 -1.84 -15.63 15.82
N ILE A 388 -0.71 -15.95 15.17
CA ILE A 388 0.39 -15.02 14.87
C ILE A 388 0.66 -15.04 13.35
N ALA A 389 0.69 -13.88 12.73
CA ALA A 389 0.96 -13.73 11.30
C ALA A 389 2.45 -13.49 11.02
N ALA A 390 3.28 -14.51 11.14
CA ALA A 390 4.67 -14.44 10.69
C ALA A 390 4.74 -14.73 9.19
N THR A 391 5.32 -13.81 8.40
CA THR A 391 5.43 -13.99 6.94
C THR A 391 6.75 -14.67 6.58
N PRO A 392 6.77 -15.80 5.84
CA PRO A 392 8.02 -16.45 5.45
C PRO A 392 8.85 -15.55 4.53
N LEU A 393 10.12 -15.30 4.87
CA LEU A 393 11.05 -14.54 4.03
C LEU A 393 11.28 -15.25 2.69
N SER A 394 11.33 -16.60 2.69
CA SER A 394 11.49 -17.39 1.48
C SER A 394 10.40 -17.17 0.44
N ALA A 395 9.24 -16.61 0.84
CA ALA A 395 8.17 -16.26 -0.08
C ALA A 395 8.48 -15.03 -0.94
N SER A 396 9.39 -14.16 -0.48
CA SER A 396 9.84 -12.97 -1.23
C SER A 396 10.94 -13.27 -2.25
N HIS A 397 11.45 -14.53 -2.30
CA HIS A 397 12.48 -14.95 -3.22
C HIS A 397 11.90 -15.65 -4.47
N VAL A 398 12.42 -15.30 -5.62
CA VAL A 398 12.20 -16.01 -6.90
C VAL A 398 13.32 -17.01 -7.14
N LEU A 399 14.59 -16.60 -6.95
CA LEU A 399 15.78 -17.41 -7.22
C LEU A 399 16.12 -18.35 -6.05
N ALA A 400 16.66 -19.54 -6.38
CA ALA A 400 17.21 -20.48 -5.39
C ALA A 400 18.75 -20.30 -5.23
N PRO A 401 19.34 -20.58 -4.05
CA PRO A 401 18.66 -20.93 -2.80
C PRO A 401 17.94 -19.73 -2.19
N ARG A 402 16.83 -19.98 -1.47
CA ARG A 402 16.04 -18.96 -0.79
C ARG A 402 16.54 -18.78 0.63
N ARG A 403 16.76 -17.54 1.05
CA ARG A 403 17.07 -17.23 2.44
C ARG A 403 15.87 -17.54 3.32
N GLN A 404 16.11 -18.27 4.42
CA GLN A 404 15.08 -18.64 5.40
C GLN A 404 14.99 -17.59 6.50
N GLY A 405 13.79 -17.28 6.93
CA GLY A 405 13.52 -16.31 7.98
C GLY A 405 12.04 -15.92 8.02
N LEU A 406 11.70 -15.02 8.91
CA LEU A 406 10.35 -14.50 9.09
C LEU A 406 10.37 -12.97 9.02
N LEU A 407 9.32 -12.40 8.47
CA LEU A 407 9.05 -10.97 8.53
C LEU A 407 7.96 -10.74 9.60
N LEU A 408 8.24 -9.88 10.58
CA LEU A 408 7.32 -9.54 11.67
C LEU A 408 7.01 -8.04 11.61
N GLY A 409 5.76 -7.69 11.26
CA GLY A 409 5.27 -6.31 11.30
C GLY A 409 4.98 -5.89 12.73
N PHE A 410 5.45 -4.71 13.14
CA PHE A 410 5.25 -4.22 14.51
C PHE A 410 4.42 -2.93 14.61
N ALA A 411 4.27 -2.19 13.51
CA ALA A 411 3.62 -0.90 13.53
C ALA A 411 2.13 -0.94 13.93
N GLY A 412 1.44 -2.04 13.63
CA GLY A 412 0.00 -2.19 13.85
C GLY A 412 -0.43 -2.56 15.26
N PHE A 413 0.51 -2.78 16.20
CA PHE A 413 0.20 -3.42 17.48
C PHE A 413 0.86 -2.71 18.66
N PRO A 414 0.17 -2.57 19.82
CA PRO A 414 0.75 -2.04 21.06
C PRO A 414 1.90 -2.90 21.58
N GLU A 415 2.75 -2.31 22.43
CA GLU A 415 3.96 -2.93 22.96
C GLU A 415 3.68 -4.23 23.71
N ASP A 416 2.64 -4.27 24.55
CA ASP A 416 2.23 -5.47 25.33
C ASP A 416 1.78 -6.62 24.41
N VAL A 417 1.05 -6.31 23.34
CA VAL A 417 0.63 -7.29 22.32
C VAL A 417 1.83 -7.86 21.58
N LEU A 418 2.82 -7.01 21.24
CA LEU A 418 4.06 -7.46 20.57
C LEU A 418 4.89 -8.36 21.46
N VAL A 419 5.05 -8.03 22.74
CA VAL A 419 5.78 -8.85 23.73
C VAL A 419 5.10 -10.21 23.88
N ALA A 420 3.79 -10.24 24.11
CA ALA A 420 3.04 -11.48 24.26
C ALA A 420 3.04 -12.34 22.98
N ALA A 421 3.03 -11.70 21.81
CA ALA A 421 3.11 -12.39 20.51
C ALA A 421 4.51 -12.98 20.28
N MET A 422 5.58 -12.25 20.64
CA MET A 422 6.95 -12.74 20.52
C MET A 422 7.19 -13.97 21.43
N ASP A 423 6.67 -13.94 22.64
CA ASP A 423 6.70 -15.09 23.54
C ASP A 423 5.97 -16.32 22.99
N ARG A 424 4.80 -16.13 22.41
CA ARG A 424 4.06 -17.21 21.75
C ARG A 424 4.83 -17.77 20.54
N LEU A 425 5.40 -16.89 19.70
CA LEU A 425 6.19 -17.30 18.56
C LEU A 425 7.43 -18.10 18.98
N GLY A 426 8.12 -17.66 20.04
CA GLY A 426 9.25 -18.37 20.63
C GLY A 426 8.88 -19.77 21.11
N ARG A 427 7.74 -19.91 21.82
CA ARG A 427 7.21 -21.23 22.24
C ARG A 427 6.86 -22.14 21.08
N VAL A 428 6.32 -21.59 19.99
CA VAL A 428 6.06 -22.33 18.75
C VAL A 428 7.37 -22.85 18.16
N ALA A 429 8.39 -22.00 18.04
CA ALA A 429 9.70 -22.40 17.52
C ALA A 429 10.36 -23.45 18.39
N GLU A 430 10.33 -23.30 19.72
CA GLU A 430 10.86 -24.29 20.67
C GLU A 430 10.13 -25.64 20.56
N GLY A 431 8.79 -25.63 20.43
CA GLY A 431 7.98 -26.83 20.24
C GLY A 431 8.33 -27.58 18.95
N LEU A 432 8.61 -26.85 17.85
CA LEU A 432 9.09 -27.44 16.59
C LEU A 432 10.49 -28.06 16.78
N ALA A 433 11.40 -27.32 17.43
CA ALA A 433 12.75 -27.81 17.69
C ALA A 433 12.77 -29.09 18.53
N ARG A 434 11.95 -29.16 19.57
CA ARG A 434 11.81 -30.39 20.42
C ARG A 434 11.24 -31.57 19.63
N ARG A 435 10.23 -31.35 18.79
CA ARG A 435 9.61 -32.41 17.96
C ARG A 435 10.59 -32.99 16.95
N ALA A 436 11.37 -32.14 16.30
CA ALA A 436 12.36 -32.59 15.32
C ALA A 436 13.47 -33.43 15.97
N ARG A 437 13.99 -33.00 17.15
CA ARG A 437 14.97 -33.80 17.91
C ARG A 437 14.45 -35.20 18.29
N ARG A 438 13.18 -35.32 18.69
CA ARG A 438 12.56 -36.61 19.01
C ARG A 438 12.35 -37.53 17.82
N ARG A 439 12.32 -37.00 16.59
CA ARG A 439 12.21 -37.79 15.35
C ARG A 439 13.58 -38.28 14.85
N SER A 440 14.65 -37.62 15.29
CA SER A 440 16.03 -37.95 14.91
C SER A 440 16.75 -38.83 15.97
N ALA A 441 16.15 -39.01 17.15
CA ALA A 441 16.56 -39.94 18.21
C ALA A 441 15.75 -41.24 18.11
#